data_144ea110a78e9102dc23e2a38e4e0f37
#
_entry.id   144ea110a78e9102dc23e2a38e4e0f37
#
_cell.length_a   1.000
_cell.length_b   1.000
_cell.length_c   1.000
_cell.angle_alpha   90.00
_cell.angle_beta   90.00
_cell.angle_gamma   90.00
#
_symmetry.space_group_name_H-M   'P 1'
#
loop_
_entity.id
_entity.type
_entity.pdbx_description
1 polymer ?
#
loop_
_entity_poly.entity_id
_entity_poly.type
_entity_poly.pdbx_seq_one_letter_code
_entity_poly.pdbx_strand_id
1 'polypeptide(L)' 'MTAGKELFVRHARKDCRSVAILRAVDYGQECVVETEVFPPDAATAMRAGPYTFADARQATQFVTEAVEALMYLGCDVHAA' A
#
# COMPACT_ATOMS: atom_id res chain seq x y z
N MET A 1 0.42 -18.92 -16.65
CA MET A 1 -0.05 -17.81 -15.81
C MET A 1 1.02 -17.49 -14.77
N THR A 2 1.48 -16.25 -14.73
CA THR A 2 2.54 -15.88 -13.82
C THR A 2 1.94 -15.42 -12.50
N ALA A 3 2.27 -16.10 -11.41
CA ALA A 3 1.87 -15.67 -10.08
C ALA A 3 2.70 -14.47 -9.67
N GLY A 4 2.06 -13.49 -9.05
CA GLY A 4 2.76 -12.34 -8.54
C GLY A 4 3.59 -12.68 -7.32
N LYS A 5 4.72 -11.99 -7.18
CA LYS A 5 5.59 -12.12 -6.02
C LYS A 5 5.41 -10.89 -5.14
N GLU A 6 4.93 -11.08 -3.92
CA GLU A 6 4.80 -9.98 -2.99
C GLU A 6 6.18 -9.45 -2.61
N LEU A 7 6.41 -8.17 -2.86
CA LEU A 7 7.68 -7.53 -2.52
C LEU A 7 7.68 -7.06 -1.08
N PHE A 8 6.63 -6.36 -0.68
CA PHE A 8 6.48 -5.89 0.70
C PHE A 8 5.05 -5.42 0.94
N VAL A 9 4.72 -5.30 2.21
CA VAL A 9 3.43 -4.76 2.66
C VAL A 9 3.73 -3.70 3.72
N ARG A 10 2.97 -2.60 3.69
CA ARG A 10 3.04 -1.57 4.72
C ARG A 10 1.65 -1.35 5.29
N HIS A 11 1.57 -1.34 6.59
CA HIS A 11 0.32 -1.17 7.31
C HIS A 11 0.39 0.14 8.10
N ALA A 12 -0.48 1.09 7.77
CA ALA A 12 -0.58 2.37 8.47
C ALA A 12 -1.70 2.32 9.49
N ARG A 13 -1.39 2.73 10.70
CA ARG A 13 -2.35 2.75 11.82
C ARG A 13 -2.30 4.10 12.51
N LYS A 14 -3.43 4.49 13.06
CA LYS A 14 -3.53 5.71 13.85
C LYS A 14 -4.53 5.48 14.98
N ASP A 15 -4.14 5.78 16.22
CA ASP A 15 -5.00 5.61 17.41
C ASP A 15 -5.54 4.18 17.49
N CYS A 16 -4.68 3.20 17.30
CA CYS A 16 -5.01 1.77 17.36
C CYS A 16 -5.99 1.31 16.28
N ARG A 17 -6.17 2.08 15.22
CA ARG A 17 -7.05 1.74 14.10
C ARG A 17 -6.24 1.62 12.81
N SER A 18 -6.63 0.67 11.98
CA SER A 18 -6.09 0.56 10.63
C SER A 18 -6.55 1.74 9.79
N VAL A 19 -5.63 2.38 9.09
CA VAL A 19 -5.93 3.49 8.19
C VAL A 19 -5.78 3.05 6.74
N ALA A 20 -4.69 2.36 6.42
CA ALA A 20 -4.42 1.89 5.07
C ALA A 20 -3.46 0.72 5.08
N ILE A 21 -3.57 -0.12 4.06
CA ILE A 21 -2.61 -1.19 3.79
C ILE A 21 -2.16 -1.02 2.35
N LEU A 22 -0.85 -0.99 2.13
CA LEU A 22 -0.26 -0.91 0.80
C LEU A 22 0.56 -2.17 0.56
N ARG A 23 0.30 -2.82 -0.57
CA ARG A 23 0.99 -4.06 -0.95
C ARG A 23 1.59 -3.90 -2.34
N ALA A 24 2.89 -4.14 -2.47
CA ALA A 24 3.56 -4.14 -3.76
C ALA A 24 3.78 -5.57 -4.23
N VAL A 25 3.38 -5.85 -5.45
CA VAL A 25 3.46 -7.19 -6.04
C VAL A 25 4.15 -7.10 -7.39
N ASP A 26 5.14 -7.96 -7.61
CA ASP A 26 5.89 -8.02 -8.86
C ASP A 26 5.35 -9.18 -9.71
N TYR A 27 4.87 -8.85 -10.90
CA TYR A 27 4.37 -9.84 -11.86
C TYR A 27 5.37 -10.13 -12.99
N GLY A 28 6.60 -9.67 -12.85
CA GLY A 28 7.66 -9.91 -13.83
C GLY A 28 7.78 -8.80 -14.86
N GLN A 29 6.70 -8.49 -15.56
CA GLN A 29 6.69 -7.43 -16.57
C GLN A 29 6.23 -6.09 -16.02
N GLU A 30 5.56 -6.13 -14.88
CA GLU A 30 5.07 -4.92 -14.22
C GLU A 30 4.97 -5.17 -12.73
N CYS A 31 4.95 -4.08 -11.98
CA CYS A 31 4.70 -4.12 -10.54
C CYS A 31 3.41 -3.40 -10.25
N VAL A 32 2.63 -3.94 -9.33
CA VAL A 32 1.32 -3.40 -8.99
C VAL A 32 1.31 -3.05 -7.50
N VAL A 33 0.77 -1.88 -7.17
CA VAL A 33 0.52 -1.51 -5.77
C VAL A 33 -0.97 -1.58 -5.53
N GLU A 34 -1.35 -2.48 -4.63
CA GLU A 34 -2.73 -2.62 -4.16
C GLU A 34 -2.87 -1.85 -2.86
N THR A 35 -3.94 -1.08 -2.73
CA THR A 35 -4.16 -0.24 -1.56
C THR A 35 -5.56 -0.48 -1.02
N GLU A 36 -5.64 -0.73 0.28
CA GLU A 36 -6.91 -0.75 1.00
C GLU A 36 -6.92 0.41 1.97
N VAL A 37 -8.02 1.15 1.97
CA VAL A 37 -8.22 2.30 2.87
C VAL A 37 -9.39 1.98 3.79
N PHE A 38 -9.22 2.32 5.06
CA PHE A 38 -10.24 2.05 6.08
C PHE A 38 -10.82 3.37 6.59
N PRO A 39 -11.87 3.91 5.93
CA PRO A 39 -12.48 5.17 6.37
C PRO A 39 -13.05 5.03 7.78
N PRO A 40 -12.99 6.10 8.62
CA PRO A 40 -13.42 6.02 10.01
C PRO A 40 -14.88 5.59 10.20
N ASP A 41 -15.75 6.01 9.29
CA ASP A 41 -17.19 5.79 9.43
C ASP A 41 -17.73 4.69 8.51
N ALA A 42 -16.85 3.99 7.81
CA ALA A 42 -17.28 2.95 6.88
C ALA A 42 -17.17 1.57 7.52
N ALA A 43 -18.14 0.72 7.24
CA ALA A 43 -18.15 -0.66 7.75
C ALA A 43 -17.16 -1.55 6.99
N THR A 44 -16.78 -1.17 5.76
CA THR A 44 -15.90 -1.97 4.92
C THR A 44 -14.75 -1.15 4.40
N ALA A 45 -13.62 -1.83 4.13
CA ALA A 45 -12.48 -1.21 3.50
C ALA A 45 -12.81 -0.81 2.06
N MET A 46 -12.18 0.26 1.61
CA MET A 46 -12.27 0.70 0.21
C MET A 46 -10.95 0.40 -0.48
N ARG A 47 -11.02 -0.06 -1.71
CA ARG A 47 -9.82 -0.28 -2.51
C ARG A 47 -9.55 0.93 -3.36
N ALA A 48 -8.30 1.41 -3.29
CA ALA A 48 -7.79 2.45 -4.16
C ALA A 48 -6.81 1.80 -5.13
N GLY A 49 -6.87 2.18 -6.39
CA GLY A 49 -6.06 1.54 -7.44
C GLY A 49 -6.75 0.29 -7.99
N PRO A 50 -5.99 -0.74 -8.41
CA PRO A 50 -4.53 -0.87 -8.28
C PRO A 50 -3.74 0.10 -9.15
N TYR A 51 -2.52 0.41 -8.71
CA TYR A 51 -1.62 1.28 -9.45
C TYR A 51 -0.53 0.43 -10.08
N THR A 52 -0.30 0.61 -11.38
CA THR A 52 0.65 -0.21 -12.13
C THR A 52 1.90 0.58 -12.47
N PHE A 53 3.05 -0.04 -12.28
CA PHE A 53 4.36 0.56 -12.52
C PHE A 53 5.21 -0.34 -13.41
N ALA A 54 6.16 0.25 -14.13
CA ALA A 54 7.00 -0.50 -15.05
C ALA A 54 7.96 -1.44 -14.31
N ASP A 55 8.41 -1.06 -13.12
CA ASP A 55 9.36 -1.87 -12.36
C ASP A 55 9.18 -1.67 -10.85
N ALA A 56 9.92 -2.49 -10.09
CA ALA A 56 9.85 -2.47 -8.63
C ALA A 56 10.34 -1.16 -8.04
N ARG A 57 11.28 -0.50 -8.71
CA ARG A 57 11.81 0.78 -8.23
C ARG A 57 10.73 1.86 -8.21
N GLN A 58 9.95 1.95 -9.29
CA GLN A 58 8.87 2.93 -9.37
C GLN A 58 7.77 2.62 -8.35
N ALA A 59 7.42 1.34 -8.21
CA ALA A 59 6.43 0.93 -7.23
C ALA A 59 6.89 1.26 -5.80
N THR A 60 8.16 1.00 -5.50
CA THR A 60 8.73 1.30 -4.19
C THR A 60 8.73 2.80 -3.92
N GLN A 61 9.08 3.61 -4.91
CA GLN A 61 9.06 5.06 -4.77
C GLN A 61 7.64 5.56 -4.46
N PHE A 62 6.65 5.03 -5.17
CA PHE A 62 5.25 5.39 -4.92
C PHE A 62 4.85 5.08 -3.49
N VAL A 63 5.16 3.87 -3.01
CA VAL A 63 4.81 3.46 -1.65
C VAL A 63 5.56 4.30 -0.62
N THR A 64 6.84 4.59 -0.88
CA THR A 64 7.64 5.44 0.02
C THR A 64 7.00 6.81 0.19
N GLU A 65 6.60 7.43 -0.90
CA GLU A 65 5.94 8.74 -0.85
C GLU A 65 4.60 8.67 -0.14
N ALA A 66 3.83 7.62 -0.39
CA ALA A 66 2.55 7.42 0.29
C ALA A 66 2.74 7.22 1.79
N VAL A 67 3.75 6.43 2.19
CA VAL A 67 4.09 6.21 3.59
C VAL A 67 4.50 7.52 4.27
N GLU A 68 5.33 8.33 3.61
CA GLU A 68 5.73 9.62 4.15
C GLU A 68 4.52 10.53 4.38
N ALA A 69 3.58 10.56 3.44
CA ALA A 69 2.36 11.34 3.59
C ALA A 69 1.53 10.85 4.78
N LEU A 70 1.39 9.53 4.93
CA LEU A 70 0.66 8.95 6.05
C LEU A 70 1.33 9.27 7.39
N MET A 71 2.65 9.19 7.45
CA MET A 71 3.39 9.55 8.66
C MET A 71 3.22 11.03 8.99
N TYR A 72 3.22 11.88 7.98
CA TYR A 72 2.97 13.32 8.15
C TYR A 72 1.58 13.57 8.76
N LEU A 73 0.61 12.73 8.41
CA LEU A 73 -0.74 12.82 8.97
C LEU A 73 -0.87 12.17 10.36
N GLY A 74 0.21 11.68 10.91
CA GLY A 74 0.24 11.13 12.25
C GLY A 74 0.07 9.63 12.34
N CYS A 75 0.17 8.91 11.23
CA CYS A 75 0.06 7.46 11.24
C CYS A 75 1.38 6.80 11.63
N ASP A 76 1.27 5.68 12.33
CA ASP A 76 2.38 4.76 12.53
C ASP A 76 2.35 3.76 11.38
N VAL A 77 3.47 3.57 10.70
CA VAL A 77 3.56 2.65 9.56
C VAL A 77 4.49 1.52 9.90
N HIS A 78 4.01 0.30 9.71
CA HIS A 78 4.74 -0.91 10.03
C HIS A 78 4.87 -1.80 8.80
N ALA A 79 5.97 -2.56 8.74
CA ALA A 79 6.08 -3.67 7.82
C ALA A 79 5.18 -4.79 8.31
N ALA A 80 4.40 -5.35 7.42
CA ALA A 80 3.50 -6.43 7.79
C ALA A 80 4.13 -7.80 7.48
#